data_99aa653baff350eb94ce1af489d4ac6a
#
_entry.id   99aa653baff350eb94ce1af489d4ac6a
#
_cell.length_a   1.000
_cell.length_b   1.000
_cell.length_c   1.000
_cell.angle_alpha   90.00
_cell.angle_beta   90.00
_cell.angle_gamma   90.00
#
_symmetry.space_group_name_H-M   'P 1'
#
loop_
_entity.id
_entity.type
_entity.pdbx_description
1 polymer ?
#
loop_
_entity_poly.entity_id
_entity_poly.type
_entity_poly.pdbx_seq_one_letter_code
_entity_poly.pdbx_strand_id
1 'polypeptide(L)'
;MQCRPTLPVRDLIGSDDIVAAYAVQRRLAAERVAAGATIVGRKIGLTSEAVQKQLGVDRPDFGLLFDDMAYDGGDTVPYSAVLQPRIEAEIAFVLKEDLAGGPLDAAQVRSAIDYATPALEICGSRIQDWDIAFGDTVADNASAGAFVLGPVRRKLDQVEPKSVEMQMVINENVVSTGNGAACLGDPITAVVWLARQARELGEPLRGGQVILSGALGPMRPVRPGDSVTATITGLGKVSVTFGYEGCVRGNQ
;
A
#
# COMPACT_ATOMS: atom_id res chain seq x y z
N MET A 1 11.90 14.35 -12.61
CA MET A 1 11.95 12.89 -12.41
C MET A 1 11.87 12.22 -13.78
N GLN A 2 12.72 11.24 -14.10
CA GLN A 2 12.61 10.54 -15.38
C GLN A 2 11.39 9.61 -15.32
N CYS A 3 10.43 9.79 -16.26
CA CYS A 3 9.25 8.93 -16.39
C CYS A 3 9.62 7.59 -17.07
N ARG A 4 10.70 6.94 -16.63
CA ARG A 4 11.17 5.66 -17.16
C ARG A 4 11.61 4.75 -16.01
N PRO A 5 11.25 3.47 -16.05
CA PRO A 5 11.77 2.49 -15.11
C PRO A 5 13.30 2.36 -15.21
N THR A 6 13.93 1.91 -14.14
CA THR A 6 15.35 1.57 -14.04
C THR A 6 15.55 0.06 -14.03
N LEU A 7 16.78 -0.37 -14.22
CA LEU A 7 17.15 -1.77 -13.99
C LEU A 7 17.01 -2.14 -12.50
N PRO A 8 16.90 -3.44 -12.18
CA PRO A 8 16.90 -3.90 -10.80
C PRO A 8 18.09 -3.36 -10.01
N VAL A 9 17.85 -3.00 -8.75
CA VAL A 9 18.91 -2.47 -7.85
C VAL A 9 19.59 -3.57 -7.05
N ARG A 10 19.09 -4.80 -7.08
CA ARG A 10 19.67 -5.96 -6.39
C ARG A 10 21.13 -6.22 -6.76
N ASP A 11 21.54 -5.87 -7.97
CA ASP A 11 22.95 -6.01 -8.40
C ASP A 11 23.89 -5.03 -7.68
N LEU A 12 23.34 -3.97 -7.09
CA LEU A 12 24.08 -2.94 -6.34
C LEU A 12 24.02 -3.16 -4.83
N ILE A 13 22.89 -3.63 -4.31
CA ILE A 13 22.63 -3.75 -2.87
C ILE A 13 22.52 -5.19 -2.38
N GLY A 14 22.49 -6.18 -3.28
CA GLY A 14 22.17 -7.58 -2.97
C GLY A 14 20.68 -7.88 -3.06
N SER A 15 20.32 -9.10 -3.49
CA SER A 15 18.93 -9.53 -3.65
C SER A 15 18.18 -9.62 -2.32
N ASP A 16 18.91 -9.96 -1.24
CA ASP A 16 18.38 -10.31 0.08
C ASP A 16 18.93 -9.43 1.20
N ASP A 17 19.70 -8.37 0.88
CA ASP A 17 20.17 -7.42 1.88
C ASP A 17 19.06 -6.45 2.27
N ILE A 18 18.21 -6.89 3.21
CA ILE A 18 17.08 -6.14 3.74
C ILE A 18 17.53 -4.84 4.41
N VAL A 19 18.68 -4.84 5.06
CA VAL A 19 19.20 -3.65 5.76
C VAL A 19 19.59 -2.57 4.75
N ALA A 20 20.30 -2.95 3.68
CA ALA A 20 20.64 -2.04 2.59
C ALA A 20 19.38 -1.54 1.87
N ALA A 21 18.41 -2.42 1.57
CA ALA A 21 17.18 -2.05 0.91
C ALA A 21 16.37 -1.00 1.70
N TYR A 22 16.14 -1.21 3.01
CA TYR A 22 15.48 -0.21 3.86
C TYR A 22 16.34 1.06 4.05
N ALA A 23 17.66 0.98 3.99
CA ALA A 23 18.51 2.18 4.03
C ALA A 23 18.32 3.04 2.78
N VAL A 24 18.21 2.41 1.59
CA VAL A 24 17.86 3.11 0.33
C VAL A 24 16.47 3.74 0.44
N GLN A 25 15.46 2.98 0.87
CA GLN A 25 14.09 3.48 1.06
C GLN A 25 14.08 4.71 1.97
N ARG A 26 14.71 4.64 3.16
CA ARG A 26 14.79 5.78 4.09
C ARG A 26 15.49 6.99 3.47
N ARG A 27 16.56 6.77 2.70
CA ARG A 27 17.27 7.85 2.03
C ARG A 27 16.38 8.59 1.04
N LEU A 28 15.67 7.85 0.17
CA LEU A 28 14.74 8.42 -0.80
C LEU A 28 13.56 9.11 -0.11
N ALA A 29 13.04 8.54 0.97
CA ALA A 29 11.99 9.16 1.77
C ALA A 29 12.46 10.48 2.40
N ALA A 30 13.67 10.52 2.96
CA ALA A 30 14.25 11.73 3.53
C ALA A 30 14.42 12.84 2.47
N GLU A 31 14.79 12.50 1.24
CA GLU A 31 14.89 13.44 0.13
C GLU A 31 13.51 14.00 -0.27
N ARG A 32 12.45 13.16 -0.28
CA ARG A 32 11.08 13.63 -0.51
C ARG A 32 10.58 14.56 0.59
N VAL A 33 10.83 14.22 1.85
CA VAL A 33 10.48 15.06 3.00
C VAL A 33 11.24 16.40 2.93
N ALA A 34 12.52 16.38 2.60
CA ALA A 34 13.31 17.60 2.41
C ALA A 34 12.79 18.47 1.24
N ALA A 35 12.14 17.86 0.24
CA ALA A 35 11.47 18.55 -0.85
C ALA A 35 10.05 19.02 -0.52
N GLY A 36 9.56 18.80 0.72
CA GLY A 36 8.28 19.29 1.21
C GLY A 36 7.15 18.27 1.31
N ALA A 37 7.37 16.99 0.92
CA ALA A 37 6.36 15.95 1.08
C ALA A 37 6.18 15.57 2.55
N THR A 38 4.94 15.23 2.92
CA THR A 38 4.58 14.79 4.28
C THR A 38 4.26 13.30 4.31
N ILE A 39 4.85 12.56 5.26
CA ILE A 39 4.48 11.16 5.48
C ILE A 39 3.12 11.13 6.19
N VAL A 40 2.10 10.58 5.52
CA VAL A 40 0.74 10.47 6.04
C VAL A 40 0.36 9.07 6.48
N GLY A 41 1.22 8.07 6.22
CA GLY A 41 0.92 6.69 6.58
C GLY A 41 1.92 5.69 6.06
N ARG A 42 1.52 4.42 6.08
CA ARG A 42 2.30 3.28 5.56
C ARG A 42 1.40 2.25 4.90
N LYS A 43 1.97 1.51 3.94
CA LYS A 43 1.35 0.33 3.32
C LYS A 43 2.13 -0.92 3.72
N ILE A 44 1.44 -2.05 3.76
CA ILE A 44 2.03 -3.36 4.03
C ILE A 44 1.90 -4.20 2.77
N GLY A 45 3.00 -4.61 2.19
CA GLY A 45 3.04 -5.51 1.05
C GLY A 45 3.36 -6.94 1.43
N LEU A 46 3.24 -7.85 0.45
CA LEU A 46 3.59 -9.27 0.60
C LEU A 46 2.83 -9.95 1.76
N THR A 47 1.57 -9.60 1.96
CA THR A 47 0.73 -10.15 3.04
C THR A 47 0.12 -11.52 2.70
N SER A 48 0.35 -12.06 1.51
CA SER A 48 -0.10 -13.39 1.08
C SER A 48 1.06 -14.37 1.08
N GLU A 49 0.89 -15.53 1.73
CA GLU A 49 1.89 -16.63 1.70
C GLU A 49 2.23 -17.09 0.27
N ALA A 50 1.27 -17.04 -0.64
CA ALA A 50 1.50 -17.43 -2.03
C ALA A 50 2.49 -16.46 -2.72
N VAL A 51 2.34 -15.16 -2.49
CA VAL A 51 3.25 -14.14 -3.03
C VAL A 51 4.62 -14.21 -2.34
N GLN A 52 4.65 -14.42 -1.03
CA GLN A 52 5.91 -14.62 -0.29
C GLN A 52 6.70 -15.81 -0.87
N LYS A 53 6.05 -16.96 -1.06
CA LYS A 53 6.68 -18.15 -1.68
C LYS A 53 7.17 -17.89 -3.10
N GLN A 54 6.41 -17.12 -3.90
CA GLN A 54 6.81 -16.76 -5.26
C GLN A 54 8.08 -15.92 -5.29
N LEU A 55 8.26 -15.01 -4.33
CA LEU A 55 9.44 -14.15 -4.20
C LEU A 55 10.54 -14.77 -3.33
N GLY A 56 10.36 -15.99 -2.81
CA GLY A 56 11.35 -16.66 -1.98
C GLY A 56 11.57 -16.03 -0.61
N VAL A 57 10.54 -15.34 -0.07
CA VAL A 57 10.59 -14.65 1.24
C VAL A 57 9.60 -15.26 2.22
N ASP A 58 9.79 -14.96 3.50
CA ASP A 58 8.99 -15.49 4.61
C ASP A 58 8.30 -14.39 5.44
N ARG A 59 8.29 -13.16 4.92
CA ARG A 59 7.83 -11.99 5.66
C ARG A 59 7.21 -10.93 4.75
N PRO A 60 6.36 -10.04 5.30
CA PRO A 60 5.88 -8.84 4.61
C PRO A 60 6.99 -7.82 4.39
N ASP A 61 6.71 -6.84 3.54
CA ASP A 61 7.44 -5.57 3.44
C ASP A 61 6.51 -4.39 3.80
N PHE A 62 7.08 -3.20 3.89
CA PHE A 62 6.29 -1.98 4.04
C PHE A 62 6.91 -0.81 3.27
N GLY A 63 6.04 0.12 2.87
CA GLY A 63 6.40 1.38 2.25
C GLY A 63 5.75 2.57 2.96
N LEU A 64 6.27 3.76 2.68
CA LEU A 64 5.76 5.02 3.20
C LEU A 64 4.73 5.60 2.24
N LEU A 65 3.63 6.12 2.79
CA LEU A 65 2.62 6.88 2.07
C LEU A 65 2.84 8.37 2.30
N PHE A 66 2.86 9.13 1.21
CA PHE A 66 3.02 10.57 1.23
C PHE A 66 1.70 11.27 0.87
N ASP A 67 1.57 12.53 1.28
CA ASP A 67 0.37 13.34 1.05
C ASP A 67 0.02 13.51 -0.43
N ASP A 68 1.02 13.64 -1.30
CA ASP A 68 0.87 13.74 -2.76
C ASP A 68 0.49 12.42 -3.46
N MET A 69 0.42 11.31 -2.70
CA MET A 69 -0.04 10.00 -3.18
C MET A 69 -1.53 9.75 -2.89
N ALA A 70 -2.17 10.63 -2.10
CA ALA A 70 -3.53 10.44 -1.62
C ALA A 70 -4.56 10.97 -2.63
N TYR A 71 -5.59 10.16 -2.88
CA TYR A 71 -6.77 10.52 -3.67
C TYR A 71 -8.04 10.13 -2.94
N ASP A 72 -9.13 10.82 -3.23
CA ASP A 72 -10.46 10.49 -2.71
C ASP A 72 -11.22 9.55 -3.65
N GLY A 73 -12.17 8.81 -3.09
CA GLY A 73 -13.02 7.91 -3.86
C GLY A 73 -13.82 8.67 -4.93
N GLY A 74 -13.68 8.24 -6.19
CA GLY A 74 -14.27 8.87 -7.36
C GLY A 74 -13.32 9.79 -8.14
N ASP A 75 -12.13 10.04 -7.63
CA ASP A 75 -11.14 10.86 -8.31
C ASP A 75 -10.63 10.24 -9.61
N THR A 76 -10.04 11.09 -10.44
CA THR A 76 -9.26 10.69 -11.61
C THR A 76 -7.78 10.79 -11.30
N VAL A 77 -7.08 9.65 -11.26
CA VAL A 77 -5.64 9.58 -11.11
C VAL A 77 -4.98 9.65 -12.49
N PRO A 78 -4.07 10.59 -12.74
CA PRO A 78 -3.31 10.60 -13.99
C PRO A 78 -2.54 9.28 -14.14
N TYR A 79 -2.73 8.58 -15.28
CA TYR A 79 -2.03 7.30 -15.49
C TYR A 79 -0.51 7.43 -15.38
N SER A 80 0.01 8.59 -15.75
CA SER A 80 1.44 8.93 -15.67
C SER A 80 1.95 9.22 -14.25
N ALA A 81 1.06 9.35 -13.26
CA ALA A 81 1.47 9.59 -11.88
C ALA A 81 2.20 8.38 -11.28
N VAL A 82 1.95 7.18 -11.81
CA VAL A 82 2.53 5.93 -11.32
C VAL A 82 3.16 5.16 -12.48
N LEU A 83 4.38 4.70 -12.31
CA LEU A 83 5.07 3.85 -13.31
C LEU A 83 4.55 2.42 -13.26
N GLN A 84 4.21 1.86 -14.43
CA GLN A 84 3.75 0.47 -14.58
C GLN A 84 2.62 0.12 -13.60
N PRO A 85 1.52 0.91 -13.51
CA PRO A 85 0.56 0.81 -12.43
C PRO A 85 -0.18 -0.53 -12.41
N ARG A 86 -0.35 -1.06 -11.21
CA ARG A 86 -1.23 -2.17 -10.87
C ARG A 86 -2.10 -1.75 -9.69
N ILE A 87 -3.28 -2.34 -9.55
CA ILE A 87 -4.23 -1.96 -8.50
C ILE A 87 -4.67 -3.16 -7.69
N GLU A 88 -4.84 -2.94 -6.39
CA GLU A 88 -5.39 -3.92 -5.46
C GLU A 88 -6.35 -3.27 -4.47
N ALA A 89 -7.29 -4.07 -3.96
CA ALA A 89 -8.27 -3.63 -2.97
C ALA A 89 -7.81 -4.03 -1.58
N GLU A 90 -7.93 -3.09 -0.64
CA GLU A 90 -7.45 -3.21 0.74
C GLU A 90 -8.43 -2.64 1.76
N ILE A 91 -8.15 -2.90 3.03
CA ILE A 91 -8.70 -2.12 4.13
C ILE A 91 -7.65 -1.08 4.53
N ALA A 92 -8.04 0.19 4.56
CA ALA A 92 -7.28 1.23 5.21
C ALA A 92 -7.76 1.40 6.65
N PHE A 93 -6.82 1.41 7.60
CA PHE A 93 -7.06 1.80 8.99
C PHE A 93 -6.49 3.19 9.25
N VAL A 94 -7.25 4.03 9.94
CA VAL A 94 -6.77 5.33 10.41
C VAL A 94 -6.57 5.24 11.91
N LEU A 95 -5.38 5.60 12.38
CA LEU A 95 -5.04 5.56 13.79
C LEU A 95 -5.53 6.83 14.51
N LYS A 96 -6.03 6.70 15.74
CA LYS A 96 -6.32 7.81 16.66
C LYS A 96 -5.24 7.97 17.73
N GLU A 97 -4.42 6.95 17.94
CA GLU A 97 -3.37 6.91 18.96
C GLU A 97 -2.05 6.38 18.40
N ASP A 98 -0.95 6.78 19.02
CA ASP A 98 0.38 6.28 18.68
C ASP A 98 0.55 4.82 19.07
N LEU A 99 1.23 4.04 18.24
CA LEU A 99 1.67 2.68 18.52
C LEU A 99 3.19 2.66 18.76
N ALA A 100 3.64 3.49 19.73
CA ALA A 100 5.05 3.66 20.05
C ALA A 100 5.55 2.74 21.18
N GLY A 101 4.69 2.36 22.09
CA GLY A 101 5.02 1.57 23.29
C GLY A 101 4.02 0.44 23.53
N GLY A 102 4.20 -0.29 24.64
CA GLY A 102 3.33 -1.38 25.02
C GLY A 102 3.63 -2.69 24.28
N PRO A 103 2.72 -3.69 24.38
CA PRO A 103 2.93 -5.03 23.83
C PRO A 103 2.82 -5.08 22.30
N LEU A 104 2.21 -4.08 21.68
CA LEU A 104 1.87 -4.05 20.25
C LEU A 104 1.21 -5.37 19.82
N ASP A 105 0.18 -5.78 20.56
CA ASP A 105 -0.68 -6.91 20.26
C ASP A 105 -1.98 -6.49 19.55
N ALA A 106 -2.79 -7.46 19.17
CA ALA A 106 -4.04 -7.20 18.45
C ALA A 106 -5.02 -6.33 19.25
N ALA A 107 -5.05 -6.44 20.58
CA ALA A 107 -5.94 -5.66 21.43
C ALA A 107 -5.53 -4.17 21.44
N GLN A 108 -4.23 -3.91 21.59
CA GLN A 108 -3.70 -2.53 21.54
C GLN A 108 -3.88 -1.92 20.16
N VAL A 109 -3.59 -2.65 19.07
CA VAL A 109 -3.79 -2.16 17.70
C VAL A 109 -5.25 -1.84 17.44
N ARG A 110 -6.18 -2.74 17.80
CA ARG A 110 -7.63 -2.48 17.66
C ARG A 110 -8.07 -1.24 18.44
N SER A 111 -7.54 -1.03 19.64
CA SER A 111 -7.83 0.17 20.46
C SER A 111 -7.30 1.44 19.81
N ALA A 112 -6.13 1.41 19.17
CA ALA A 112 -5.49 2.56 18.54
C ALA A 112 -6.13 2.97 17.20
N ILE A 113 -6.91 2.10 16.56
CA ILE A 113 -7.63 2.40 15.32
C ILE A 113 -8.86 3.25 15.63
N ASP A 114 -9.00 4.37 14.93
CA ASP A 114 -10.22 5.19 14.94
C ASP A 114 -11.30 4.59 14.06
N TYR A 115 -10.97 4.30 12.80
CA TYR A 115 -11.91 3.70 11.85
C TYR A 115 -11.18 2.89 10.76
N ALA A 116 -11.95 2.02 10.12
CA ALA A 116 -11.60 1.34 8.89
C ALA A 116 -12.41 1.92 7.71
N THR A 117 -11.82 1.93 6.53
CA THR A 117 -12.46 2.36 5.28
C THR A 117 -11.99 1.47 4.12
N PRO A 118 -12.81 1.27 3.05
CA PRO A 118 -12.32 0.55 1.88
C PRO A 118 -11.28 1.42 1.18
N ALA A 119 -10.24 0.79 0.65
CA ALA A 119 -9.17 1.47 -0.08
C ALA A 119 -8.81 0.73 -1.37
N LEU A 120 -8.22 1.49 -2.31
CA LEU A 120 -7.50 0.96 -3.44
C LEU A 120 -6.03 1.40 -3.31
N GLU A 121 -5.10 0.47 -3.33
CA GLU A 121 -3.69 0.78 -3.53
C GLU A 121 -3.35 0.71 -5.01
N ILE A 122 -2.70 1.76 -5.54
CA ILE A 122 -2.15 1.79 -6.88
C ILE A 122 -0.65 1.59 -6.74
N CYS A 123 -0.23 0.34 -6.83
CA CYS A 123 1.16 -0.04 -6.82
C CYS A 123 1.85 0.41 -8.11
N GLY A 124 3.11 0.85 -8.01
CA GLY A 124 3.92 1.21 -9.15
C GLY A 124 5.36 0.81 -8.98
N SER A 125 5.92 0.09 -9.96
CA SER A 125 7.33 -0.26 -9.90
C SER A 125 8.17 0.72 -10.71
N ARG A 126 9.20 1.29 -10.06
CA ARG A 126 10.29 2.00 -10.74
C ARG A 126 11.31 1.03 -11.33
N ILE A 127 11.17 -0.27 -11.05
CA ILE A 127 11.99 -1.34 -11.65
C ILE A 127 11.32 -1.83 -12.93
N GLN A 128 12.09 -1.94 -14.01
CA GLN A 128 11.59 -2.31 -15.32
C GLN A 128 10.90 -3.68 -15.31
N ASP A 129 9.73 -3.73 -15.98
CA ASP A 129 8.95 -4.95 -16.22
C ASP A 129 8.51 -5.70 -14.95
N TRP A 130 8.55 -5.01 -13.77
CA TRP A 130 8.32 -5.65 -12.48
C TRP A 130 9.28 -6.82 -12.20
N ASP A 131 10.50 -6.77 -12.76
CA ASP A 131 11.56 -7.74 -12.47
C ASP A 131 12.18 -7.46 -11.10
N ILE A 132 11.42 -7.76 -10.05
CA ILE A 132 11.73 -7.44 -8.65
C ILE A 132 12.08 -8.69 -7.83
N ALA A 133 13.17 -8.60 -7.07
CA ALA A 133 13.41 -9.40 -5.88
C ALA A 133 12.96 -8.62 -4.63
N PHE A 134 13.06 -9.21 -3.44
CA PHE A 134 12.66 -8.57 -2.19
C PHE A 134 13.44 -7.26 -1.93
N GLY A 135 14.77 -7.26 -2.14
CA GLY A 135 15.58 -6.05 -2.00
C GLY A 135 15.15 -4.92 -2.94
N ASP A 136 14.77 -5.26 -4.19
CA ASP A 136 14.32 -4.28 -5.18
C ASP A 136 13.02 -3.59 -4.74
N THR A 137 11.99 -4.37 -4.35
CA THR A 137 10.70 -3.79 -3.95
C THR A 137 10.82 -2.95 -2.68
N VAL A 138 11.55 -3.40 -1.68
CA VAL A 138 11.79 -2.64 -0.44
C VAL A 138 12.52 -1.32 -0.73
N ALA A 139 13.60 -1.34 -1.52
CA ALA A 139 14.33 -0.14 -1.91
C ALA A 139 13.45 0.83 -2.72
N ASP A 140 12.51 0.29 -3.50
CA ASP A 140 11.51 1.00 -4.30
C ASP A 140 10.25 1.36 -3.48
N ASN A 141 10.40 1.62 -2.19
CA ASN A 141 9.32 1.98 -1.26
C ASN A 141 8.18 0.94 -1.23
N ALA A 142 8.51 -0.35 -1.26
CA ALA A 142 7.57 -1.46 -1.35
C ALA A 142 6.57 -1.30 -2.53
N SER A 143 7.05 -0.76 -3.64
CA SER A 143 6.29 -0.45 -4.85
C SER A 143 5.07 0.47 -4.63
N ALA A 144 5.05 1.27 -3.59
CA ALA A 144 3.98 2.23 -3.33
C ALA A 144 3.96 3.31 -4.42
N GLY A 145 2.78 3.56 -5.01
CA GLY A 145 2.55 4.56 -6.05
C GLY A 145 1.54 5.62 -5.64
N ALA A 146 0.27 5.24 -5.46
CA ALA A 146 -0.80 6.11 -4.97
C ALA A 146 -1.82 5.28 -4.17
N PHE A 147 -2.73 5.95 -3.49
CA PHE A 147 -3.82 5.28 -2.80
C PHE A 147 -5.10 6.10 -2.82
N VAL A 148 -6.24 5.41 -2.77
CA VAL A 148 -7.57 6.01 -2.82
C VAL A 148 -8.36 5.54 -1.61
N LEU A 149 -8.89 6.47 -0.83
CA LEU A 149 -9.72 6.15 0.32
C LEU A 149 -11.20 6.27 -0.03
N GLY A 150 -11.99 5.28 0.38
CA GLY A 150 -13.45 5.34 0.24
C GLY A 150 -14.09 6.29 1.25
N PRO A 151 -15.33 6.73 0.98
CA PRO A 151 -16.02 7.73 1.82
C PRO A 151 -16.61 7.15 3.11
N VAL A 152 -16.73 5.83 3.21
CA VAL A 152 -17.39 5.16 4.34
C VAL A 152 -16.37 4.88 5.44
N ARG A 153 -16.63 5.38 6.64
CA ARG A 153 -15.82 5.14 7.84
C ARG A 153 -16.58 4.23 8.79
N ARG A 154 -15.96 3.14 9.25
CA ARG A 154 -16.55 2.19 10.20
C ARG A 154 -15.62 1.97 11.39
N LYS A 155 -16.18 2.02 12.60
CA LYS A 155 -15.45 1.56 13.78
C LYS A 155 -15.34 0.04 13.81
N LEU A 156 -14.34 -0.50 14.50
CA LEU A 156 -14.10 -1.95 14.52
C LEU A 156 -15.16 -2.75 15.31
N ASP A 157 -16.07 -2.09 16.01
CA ASP A 157 -17.26 -2.73 16.57
C ASP A 157 -18.41 -2.92 15.55
N GLN A 158 -18.29 -2.27 14.37
CA GLN A 158 -19.26 -2.32 13.27
C GLN A 158 -18.82 -3.24 12.12
N VAL A 159 -17.54 -3.62 12.08
CA VAL A 159 -16.96 -4.47 11.03
C VAL A 159 -15.84 -5.33 11.59
N GLU A 160 -15.85 -6.62 11.25
CA GLU A 160 -14.74 -7.52 11.55
C GLU A 160 -13.84 -7.65 10.32
N PRO A 161 -12.62 -7.05 10.32
CA PRO A 161 -11.76 -7.00 9.14
C PRO A 161 -11.43 -8.35 8.53
N LYS A 162 -11.22 -9.37 9.36
CA LYS A 162 -10.94 -10.73 8.92
C LYS A 162 -12.06 -11.35 8.08
N SER A 163 -13.31 -10.97 8.36
CA SER A 163 -14.50 -11.62 7.81
C SER A 163 -15.10 -10.89 6.61
N VAL A 164 -14.50 -9.79 6.16
CA VAL A 164 -15.00 -9.08 4.98
C VAL A 164 -14.76 -9.89 3.71
N GLU A 165 -15.69 -9.78 2.76
CA GLU A 165 -15.54 -10.26 1.40
C GLU A 165 -15.27 -9.07 0.48
N MET A 166 -14.41 -9.26 -0.51
CA MET A 166 -14.01 -8.23 -1.47
C MET A 166 -14.26 -8.67 -2.91
N GLN A 167 -14.82 -7.75 -3.71
CA GLN A 167 -14.90 -7.87 -5.15
C GLN A 167 -14.38 -6.58 -5.80
N MET A 168 -13.46 -6.72 -6.74
CA MET A 168 -12.93 -5.60 -7.54
C MET A 168 -13.30 -5.79 -9.01
N VAL A 169 -13.79 -4.71 -9.61
CA VAL A 169 -14.29 -4.62 -10.98
C VAL A 169 -13.47 -3.60 -11.75
N ILE A 170 -13.04 -3.93 -12.96
CA ILE A 170 -12.46 -2.99 -13.93
C ILE A 170 -13.36 -2.97 -15.16
N ASN A 171 -13.88 -1.78 -15.53
CA ASN A 171 -14.74 -1.60 -16.70
C ASN A 171 -15.90 -2.64 -16.74
N GLU A 172 -16.61 -2.76 -15.62
CA GLU A 172 -17.74 -3.69 -15.43
C GLU A 172 -17.38 -5.18 -15.31
N ASN A 173 -16.11 -5.56 -15.54
CA ASN A 173 -15.66 -6.95 -15.42
C ASN A 173 -15.10 -7.22 -14.02
N VAL A 174 -15.57 -8.29 -13.37
CA VAL A 174 -14.98 -8.76 -12.11
C VAL A 174 -13.59 -9.30 -12.42
N VAL A 175 -12.56 -8.68 -11.84
CA VAL A 175 -11.16 -9.03 -12.11
C VAL A 175 -10.44 -9.61 -10.89
N SER A 176 -10.95 -9.35 -9.69
CA SER A 176 -10.37 -9.87 -8.44
C SER A 176 -11.47 -10.07 -7.41
N THR A 177 -11.34 -11.14 -6.64
CA THR A 177 -12.15 -11.43 -5.46
C THR A 177 -11.25 -11.94 -4.35
N GLY A 178 -11.69 -11.77 -3.11
CA GLY A 178 -10.94 -12.25 -1.96
C GLY A 178 -11.64 -11.85 -0.66
N ASN A 179 -10.90 -11.91 0.43
CA ASN A 179 -11.45 -11.64 1.75
C ASN A 179 -10.39 -11.13 2.72
N GLY A 180 -10.82 -10.71 3.91
CA GLY A 180 -9.92 -10.19 4.94
C GLY A 180 -8.86 -11.19 5.40
N ALA A 181 -9.20 -12.48 5.45
CA ALA A 181 -8.25 -13.51 5.88
C ALA A 181 -7.08 -13.72 4.90
N ALA A 182 -7.17 -13.26 3.66
CA ALA A 182 -6.07 -13.29 2.69
C ALA A 182 -4.87 -12.46 3.15
N CYS A 183 -5.11 -11.43 3.98
CA CYS A 183 -4.09 -10.55 4.53
C CYS A 183 -3.53 -11.13 5.84
N LEU A 184 -2.46 -11.92 5.79
CA LEU A 184 -1.81 -12.59 6.95
C LEU A 184 -2.78 -13.29 7.92
N GLY A 185 -3.89 -13.82 7.41
CA GLY A 185 -4.95 -14.44 8.21
C GLY A 185 -5.90 -13.45 8.89
N ASP A 186 -5.50 -12.20 9.08
CA ASP A 186 -6.29 -11.09 9.64
C ASP A 186 -5.55 -9.75 9.33
N PRO A 187 -6.20 -8.75 8.74
CA PRO A 187 -5.62 -7.42 8.52
C PRO A 187 -5.06 -6.76 9.78
N ILE A 188 -5.62 -7.06 10.95
CA ILE A 188 -5.09 -6.59 12.24
C ILE A 188 -3.72 -7.20 12.53
N THR A 189 -3.48 -8.46 12.15
CA THR A 189 -2.16 -9.10 12.28
C THR A 189 -1.10 -8.37 11.46
N ALA A 190 -1.45 -7.91 10.26
CA ALA A 190 -0.54 -7.12 9.43
C ALA A 190 -0.18 -5.79 10.11
N VAL A 191 -1.15 -5.08 10.70
CA VAL A 191 -0.87 -3.84 11.44
C VAL A 191 -0.01 -4.09 12.69
N VAL A 192 -0.24 -5.21 13.42
CA VAL A 192 0.62 -5.63 14.54
C VAL A 192 2.07 -5.82 14.09
N TRP A 193 2.25 -6.53 12.97
CA TRP A 193 3.59 -6.72 12.38
C TRP A 193 4.24 -5.37 12.05
N LEU A 194 3.52 -4.51 11.32
CA LEU A 194 4.04 -3.19 10.94
C LEU A 194 4.39 -2.33 12.15
N ALA A 195 3.54 -2.30 13.18
CA ALA A 195 3.78 -1.50 14.38
C ALA A 195 5.07 -1.92 15.10
N ARG A 196 5.34 -3.23 15.16
CA ARG A 196 6.59 -3.77 15.74
C ARG A 196 7.80 -3.40 14.89
N GLN A 197 7.74 -3.59 13.57
CA GLN A 197 8.82 -3.23 12.65
C GLN A 197 9.12 -1.72 12.69
N ALA A 198 8.09 -0.89 12.67
CA ALA A 198 8.21 0.56 12.73
C ALA A 198 8.89 1.02 14.04
N ARG A 199 8.52 0.40 15.16
CA ARG A 199 9.15 0.67 16.47
C ARG A 199 10.62 0.24 16.50
N GLU A 200 10.95 -0.94 15.97
CA GLU A 200 12.33 -1.46 15.90
C GLU A 200 13.23 -0.55 15.06
N LEU A 201 12.69 0.08 14.01
CA LEU A 201 13.39 1.05 13.19
C LEU A 201 13.45 2.46 13.80
N GLY A 202 12.88 2.67 14.99
CA GLY A 202 12.88 3.98 15.67
C GLY A 202 11.83 4.96 15.14
N GLU A 203 10.92 4.52 14.28
CA GLU A 203 9.90 5.33 13.62
C GLU A 203 8.49 4.77 13.89
N PRO A 204 8.02 4.74 15.14
CA PRO A 204 6.74 4.13 15.50
C PRO A 204 5.56 4.80 14.78
N LEU A 205 4.47 4.05 14.60
CA LEU A 205 3.24 4.56 14.00
C LEU A 205 2.60 5.63 14.89
N ARG A 206 2.02 6.65 14.26
CA ARG A 206 1.45 7.83 14.93
C ARG A 206 -0.06 7.94 14.71
N GLY A 207 -0.73 8.50 15.69
CA GLY A 207 -2.12 8.91 15.52
C GLY A 207 -2.29 9.82 14.30
N GLY A 208 -3.40 9.67 13.58
CA GLY A 208 -3.67 10.34 12.31
C GLY A 208 -3.12 9.63 11.07
N GLN A 209 -2.19 8.68 11.21
CA GLN A 209 -1.65 7.96 10.05
C GLN A 209 -2.65 6.96 9.46
N VAL A 210 -2.59 6.84 8.13
CA VAL A 210 -3.29 5.82 7.33
C VAL A 210 -2.41 4.58 7.23
N ILE A 211 -2.98 3.41 7.50
CA ILE A 211 -2.30 2.12 7.30
C ILE A 211 -3.10 1.31 6.28
N LEU A 212 -2.51 1.07 5.11
CA LEU A 212 -3.02 0.11 4.14
C LEU A 212 -2.58 -1.28 4.58
N SER A 213 -3.55 -2.16 4.80
CA SER A 213 -3.31 -3.43 5.52
C SER A 213 -2.68 -4.53 4.69
N GLY A 214 -2.73 -4.40 3.38
CA GLY A 214 -2.36 -5.44 2.41
C GLY A 214 -3.55 -5.97 1.62
N ALA A 215 -3.25 -6.53 0.47
CA ALA A 215 -4.22 -6.96 -0.52
C ALA A 215 -5.22 -7.99 0.02
N LEU A 216 -6.51 -7.76 -0.23
CA LEU A 216 -7.59 -8.70 0.07
C LEU A 216 -7.75 -9.76 -1.03
N GLY A 217 -7.13 -9.55 -2.19
CA GLY A 217 -7.17 -10.45 -3.35
C GLY A 217 -6.12 -10.06 -4.39
N PRO A 218 -6.05 -10.78 -5.52
CA PRO A 218 -5.00 -10.58 -6.51
C PRO A 218 -4.95 -9.17 -7.11
N MET A 219 -3.77 -8.56 -7.13
CA MET A 219 -3.46 -7.31 -7.82
C MET A 219 -3.66 -7.43 -9.34
N ARG A 220 -4.10 -6.35 -10.00
CA ARG A 220 -4.38 -6.32 -11.45
C ARG A 220 -3.73 -5.13 -12.15
N PRO A 221 -3.20 -5.31 -13.36
CA PRO A 221 -2.73 -4.19 -14.18
C PRO A 221 -3.91 -3.31 -14.60
N VAL A 222 -3.65 -2.03 -14.76
CA VAL A 222 -4.63 -1.05 -15.26
C VAL A 222 -4.08 -0.31 -16.48
N ARG A 223 -4.97 0.35 -17.22
CA ARG A 223 -4.69 1.11 -18.45
C ARG A 223 -5.29 2.51 -18.37
N PRO A 224 -4.80 3.45 -19.17
CA PRO A 224 -5.46 4.74 -19.32
C PRO A 224 -6.94 4.54 -19.68
N GLY A 225 -7.83 5.27 -19.01
CA GLY A 225 -9.28 5.20 -19.20
C GLY A 225 -9.99 4.13 -18.40
N ASP A 226 -9.27 3.24 -17.71
CA ASP A 226 -9.91 2.23 -16.86
C ASP A 226 -10.62 2.89 -15.67
N SER A 227 -11.84 2.40 -15.39
CA SER A 227 -12.58 2.69 -14.17
C SER A 227 -12.57 1.47 -13.26
N VAL A 228 -12.11 1.65 -12.05
CA VAL A 228 -11.98 0.56 -11.06
C VAL A 228 -12.88 0.82 -9.88
N THR A 229 -13.61 -0.20 -9.44
CA THR A 229 -14.41 -0.16 -8.22
C THR A 229 -14.16 -1.41 -7.39
N ALA A 230 -13.82 -1.22 -6.13
CA ALA A 230 -13.83 -2.29 -5.14
C ALA A 230 -15.05 -2.15 -4.22
N THR A 231 -15.69 -3.28 -3.93
CA THR A 231 -16.76 -3.40 -2.94
C THR A 231 -16.28 -4.33 -1.84
N ILE A 232 -16.33 -3.85 -0.61
CA ILE A 232 -15.92 -4.61 0.58
C ILE A 232 -17.09 -4.68 1.54
N THR A 233 -17.52 -5.89 1.91
CA THR A 233 -18.68 -6.08 2.79
C THR A 233 -18.49 -5.35 4.12
N GLY A 234 -19.51 -4.68 4.60
CA GLY A 234 -19.46 -3.87 5.84
C GLY A 234 -18.75 -2.52 5.70
N LEU A 235 -17.86 -2.35 4.73
CA LEU A 235 -17.12 -1.09 4.50
C LEU A 235 -17.68 -0.27 3.32
N GLY A 236 -18.34 -0.92 2.34
CA GLY A 236 -18.92 -0.21 1.19
C GLY A 236 -17.99 -0.24 -0.03
N LYS A 237 -18.02 0.86 -0.80
CA LYS A 237 -17.34 0.95 -2.09
C LYS A 237 -16.27 2.05 -2.10
N VAL A 238 -15.23 1.82 -2.89
CA VAL A 238 -14.24 2.81 -3.30
C VAL A 238 -14.03 2.68 -4.80
N SER A 239 -13.85 3.80 -5.51
CA SER A 239 -13.64 3.79 -6.96
C SER A 239 -12.61 4.82 -7.38
N VAL A 240 -12.01 4.61 -8.54
CA VAL A 240 -11.04 5.51 -9.18
C VAL A 240 -11.12 5.36 -10.69
N THR A 241 -10.81 6.42 -11.41
CA THR A 241 -10.63 6.39 -12.87
C THR A 241 -9.19 6.75 -13.22
N PHE A 242 -8.60 6.07 -14.21
CA PHE A 242 -7.27 6.40 -14.70
C PHE A 242 -7.36 7.37 -15.90
N GLY A 243 -6.79 8.57 -15.73
CA GLY A 243 -6.76 9.56 -16.80
C GLY A 243 -5.87 9.16 -17.97
N TYR A 244 -6.13 9.77 -19.15
CA TYR A 244 -5.34 9.55 -20.37
C TYR A 244 -4.05 10.38 -20.44
N GLU A 245 -3.82 11.28 -19.51
CA GLU A 245 -2.67 12.16 -19.54
C GLU A 245 -1.36 11.38 -19.49
N GLY A 246 -0.58 11.51 -20.57
CA GLY A 246 0.79 11.03 -20.63
C GLY A 246 1.70 11.87 -19.73
N CYS A 247 2.89 11.37 -19.41
CA CYS A 247 3.91 12.10 -18.66
C CYS A 247 4.14 13.48 -19.28
N VAL A 248 3.70 14.54 -18.61
CA VAL A 248 3.99 15.91 -19.05
C VAL A 248 5.51 16.07 -18.94
N ARG A 249 6.19 16.06 -20.09
CA ARG A 249 7.58 16.49 -20.14
C ARG A 249 7.59 17.93 -19.70
N GLY A 250 8.05 18.18 -18.47
CA GLY A 250 8.35 19.54 -18.04
C GLY A 250 9.25 20.15 -19.10
N ASN A 251 8.74 21.13 -19.84
CA ASN A 251 9.58 22.03 -20.58
C ASN A 251 10.42 22.78 -19.54
N GLN A 252 11.69 22.59 -19.66
CA GLN A 252 12.88 23.22 -19.10
C GLN A 252 12.67 24.44 -18.20
#